data_0ad89cf77870ca5284e1c20a1bb82a0f
#
_entry.id   0ad89cf77870ca5284e1c20a1bb82a0f
#
_cell.length_a   1.000
_cell.length_b   1.000
_cell.length_c   1.000
_cell.angle_alpha   90.00
_cell.angle_beta   90.00
_cell.angle_gamma   90.00
#
_symmetry.space_group_name_H-M   'P 1'
#
loop_
_entity.id
_entity.type
_entity.pdbx_description
1 polymer ?
#
loop_
_entity_poly.entity_id
_entity_poly.type
_entity_poly.pdbx_seq_one_letter_code
_entity_poly.pdbx_strand_id
1 'polypeptide(L)'
;MKLFIYRFFGAGFALALASAAFAADSADDLIDKAKVFEKKFQANDALLLYLSAEKVEPKNPDLLVRIARQYRYLMTDASDTQEKLRLGHIALEYSERAAACGPKDCDAQLAPAITLGKMLPYMPTKEQVSASPKIKESVDKALAIDPHSDTAWHILGRWNRVLAEISSTKRFLANLIYGQLPKGSIDEAEQDMKKAIAINPHRLMHYIELGRIYAQMGKTEEARDLINKGLGMRDAEKDDPETKERGRETLAKMH
;
A
#
# COMPACT_ATOMS: atom_id res chain seq x y z
N MET A 1 -14.71 93.32 -19.71
CA MET A 1 -13.89 92.40 -18.86
C MET A 1 -14.53 91.02 -19.03
N LYS A 2 -13.95 90.13 -19.96
CA LYS A 2 -14.51 88.88 -20.38
C LYS A 2 -13.84 87.75 -19.60
N LEU A 3 -14.64 86.96 -18.86
CA LEU A 3 -14.20 85.74 -18.18
C LEU A 3 -14.14 84.58 -19.13
N PHE A 4 -12.97 83.95 -19.34
CA PHE A 4 -12.81 82.74 -20.08
C PHE A 4 -12.90 81.53 -19.14
N ILE A 5 -13.90 80.66 -19.32
CA ILE A 5 -14.07 79.41 -18.59
C ILE A 5 -13.45 78.31 -19.44
N TYR A 6 -12.33 77.73 -18.99
CA TYR A 6 -11.75 76.49 -19.57
C TYR A 6 -12.47 75.28 -19.02
N ARG A 7 -13.15 74.52 -19.89
CA ARG A 7 -13.65 73.18 -19.58
C ARG A 7 -12.56 72.18 -19.84
N PHE A 8 -12.01 71.53 -18.80
CA PHE A 8 -11.17 70.36 -18.91
C PHE A 8 -12.08 69.11 -19.09
N PHE A 9 -11.99 68.50 -20.28
CA PHE A 9 -12.47 67.15 -20.53
C PHE A 9 -11.44 66.15 -20.00
N GLY A 10 -11.69 65.56 -18.86
CA GLY A 10 -10.92 64.42 -18.35
C GLY A 10 -11.37 63.14 -19.03
N ALA A 11 -10.60 62.61 -19.97
CA ALA A 11 -10.78 61.28 -20.48
C ALA A 11 -10.28 60.26 -19.42
N GLY A 12 -11.21 59.67 -18.70
CA GLY A 12 -10.93 58.56 -17.78
C GLY A 12 -10.58 57.31 -18.58
N PHE A 13 -9.29 56.96 -18.60
CA PHE A 13 -8.82 55.68 -19.14
C PHE A 13 -9.10 54.60 -18.08
N ALA A 14 -10.17 53.84 -18.20
CA ALA A 14 -10.45 52.69 -17.35
C ALA A 14 -9.50 51.56 -17.82
N LEU A 15 -8.42 51.34 -17.07
CA LEU A 15 -7.58 50.16 -17.24
C LEU A 15 -8.34 48.96 -16.68
N ALA A 16 -8.96 48.19 -17.55
CA ALA A 16 -9.51 46.86 -17.24
C ALA A 16 -8.31 45.90 -17.03
N LEU A 17 -7.91 45.72 -15.77
CA LEU A 17 -7.02 44.62 -15.38
C LEU A 17 -7.79 43.30 -15.60
N ALA A 18 -7.63 42.70 -16.78
CA ALA A 18 -8.00 41.33 -17.01
C ALA A 18 -7.02 40.48 -16.16
N SER A 19 -7.38 40.17 -14.94
CA SER A 19 -6.76 39.10 -14.18
C SER A 19 -7.07 37.80 -14.90
N ALA A 20 -6.12 37.30 -15.71
CA ALA A 20 -6.11 35.94 -16.17
C ALA A 20 -5.98 35.08 -14.90
N ALA A 21 -7.11 34.65 -14.37
CA ALA A 21 -7.14 33.59 -13.38
C ALA A 21 -6.60 32.35 -14.11
N PHE A 22 -5.34 32.02 -13.90
CA PHE A 22 -4.87 30.66 -14.21
C PHE A 22 -5.79 29.74 -13.41
N ALA A 23 -6.65 29.01 -14.11
CA ALA A 23 -7.45 27.98 -13.47
C ALA A 23 -6.46 27.01 -12.80
N ALA A 24 -6.46 26.98 -11.49
CA ALA A 24 -5.70 25.97 -10.76
C ALA A 24 -6.21 24.61 -11.23
N ASP A 25 -5.30 23.68 -11.52
CA ASP A 25 -5.68 22.30 -11.88
C ASP A 25 -6.70 21.77 -10.87
N SER A 26 -7.74 21.12 -11.33
CA SER A 26 -8.70 20.42 -10.46
C SER A 26 -8.01 19.24 -9.76
N ALA A 27 -8.61 18.74 -8.68
CA ALA A 27 -8.09 17.54 -8.01
C ALA A 27 -8.00 16.36 -8.98
N ASP A 28 -9.02 16.17 -9.83
CA ASP A 28 -9.05 15.11 -10.86
C ASP A 28 -7.90 15.27 -11.87
N ASP A 29 -7.62 16.48 -12.39
CA ASP A 29 -6.52 16.72 -13.31
C ASP A 29 -5.16 16.37 -12.67
N LEU A 30 -4.97 16.76 -11.40
CA LEU A 30 -3.75 16.44 -10.66
C LEU A 30 -3.61 14.94 -10.41
N ILE A 31 -4.71 14.26 -10.06
CA ILE A 31 -4.75 12.80 -9.86
C ILE A 31 -4.41 12.09 -11.18
N ASP A 32 -4.97 12.49 -12.30
CA ASP A 32 -4.71 11.84 -13.59
C ASP A 32 -3.28 12.07 -14.06
N LYS A 33 -2.72 13.25 -13.86
CA LYS A 33 -1.28 13.50 -14.10
C LYS A 33 -0.41 12.64 -13.19
N ALA A 34 -0.76 12.50 -11.91
CA ALA A 34 -0.01 11.68 -10.94
C ALA A 34 -0.02 10.19 -11.31
N LYS A 35 -1.14 9.66 -11.81
CA LYS A 35 -1.26 8.26 -12.28
C LYS A 35 -0.27 7.91 -13.39
N VAL A 36 0.13 8.89 -14.22
CA VAL A 36 1.15 8.67 -15.27
C VAL A 36 2.52 8.36 -14.64
N PHE A 37 2.89 9.07 -13.58
CA PHE A 37 4.13 8.83 -12.83
C PHE A 37 4.03 7.56 -11.99
N GLU A 38 2.89 7.30 -11.36
CA GLU A 38 2.63 6.07 -10.60
C GLU A 38 2.85 4.81 -11.45
N LYS A 39 2.33 4.78 -12.69
CA LYS A 39 2.53 3.66 -13.64
C LYS A 39 4.00 3.42 -14.01
N LYS A 40 4.86 4.43 -13.84
CA LYS A 40 6.31 4.35 -14.09
C LYS A 40 7.10 4.11 -12.80
N PHE A 41 6.42 3.91 -11.67
CA PHE A 41 7.01 3.81 -10.33
C PHE A 41 7.85 5.03 -9.92
N GLN A 42 7.55 6.19 -10.48
CA GLN A 42 8.15 7.49 -10.15
C GLN A 42 7.43 8.09 -8.93
N ALA A 43 7.70 7.51 -7.76
CA ALA A 43 6.93 7.80 -6.54
C ALA A 43 7.01 9.25 -6.09
N ASN A 44 8.18 9.91 -6.19
CA ASN A 44 8.34 11.30 -5.80
C ASN A 44 7.50 12.24 -6.66
N ASP A 45 7.52 12.04 -8.00
CA ASP A 45 6.78 12.90 -8.93
C ASP A 45 5.26 12.71 -8.77
N ALA A 46 4.82 11.44 -8.63
CA ALA A 46 3.42 11.14 -8.34
C ALA A 46 2.96 11.76 -7.01
N LEU A 47 3.78 11.67 -5.97
CA LEU A 47 3.47 12.17 -4.63
C LEU A 47 3.27 13.69 -4.61
N LEU A 48 4.11 14.46 -5.31
CA LEU A 48 3.96 15.92 -5.41
C LEU A 48 2.58 16.33 -5.93
N LEU A 49 2.09 15.62 -6.96
CA LEU A 49 0.78 15.89 -7.55
C LEU A 49 -0.36 15.41 -6.66
N TYR A 50 -0.24 14.21 -6.07
CA TYR A 50 -1.25 13.69 -5.14
C TYR A 50 -1.39 14.57 -3.88
N LEU A 51 -0.29 15.07 -3.31
CA LEU A 51 -0.33 15.99 -2.17
C LEU A 51 -0.93 17.36 -2.54
N SER A 52 -0.81 17.77 -3.81
CA SER A 52 -1.48 18.97 -4.31
C SER A 52 -2.99 18.74 -4.46
N ALA A 53 -3.40 17.57 -4.95
CA ALA A 53 -4.81 17.17 -5.04
C ALA A 53 -5.45 17.01 -3.64
N GLU A 54 -4.70 16.50 -2.66
CA GLU A 54 -5.18 16.37 -1.26
C GLU A 54 -5.58 17.70 -0.64
N LYS A 55 -4.93 18.80 -0.99
CA LYS A 55 -5.32 20.14 -0.51
C LYS A 55 -6.72 20.53 -0.95
N VAL A 56 -7.17 20.01 -2.09
CA VAL A 56 -8.52 20.25 -2.64
C VAL A 56 -9.50 19.21 -2.09
N GLU A 57 -9.10 17.94 -2.02
CA GLU A 57 -9.93 16.81 -1.61
C GLU A 57 -9.31 16.01 -0.44
N PRO A 58 -9.22 16.57 0.77
CA PRO A 58 -8.49 15.96 1.89
C PRO A 58 -9.15 14.69 2.46
N LYS A 59 -10.37 14.38 2.04
CA LYS A 59 -11.15 13.21 2.50
C LYS A 59 -11.46 12.21 1.39
N ASN A 60 -10.84 12.35 0.22
CA ASN A 60 -11.01 11.39 -0.87
C ASN A 60 -10.26 10.10 -0.54
N PRO A 61 -10.93 8.96 -0.28
CA PRO A 61 -10.29 7.74 0.18
C PRO A 61 -9.36 7.12 -0.87
N ASP A 62 -9.71 7.14 -2.18
CA ASP A 62 -8.84 6.66 -3.26
C ASP A 62 -7.54 7.46 -3.33
N LEU A 63 -7.64 8.79 -3.23
CA LEU A 63 -6.46 9.66 -3.21
C LEU A 63 -5.55 9.36 -2.02
N LEU A 64 -6.12 9.19 -0.82
CA LEU A 64 -5.35 8.84 0.39
C LEU A 64 -4.68 7.46 0.28
N VAL A 65 -5.34 6.47 -0.32
CA VAL A 65 -4.75 5.15 -0.63
C VAL A 65 -3.56 5.30 -1.59
N ARG A 66 -3.68 6.14 -2.63
CA ARG A 66 -2.59 6.40 -3.58
C ARG A 66 -1.41 7.08 -2.93
N ILE A 67 -1.63 8.09 -2.08
CA ILE A 67 -0.57 8.75 -1.32
C ILE A 67 0.15 7.72 -0.42
N ALA A 68 -0.58 6.90 0.32
CA ALA A 68 -0.01 5.84 1.14
C ALA A 68 0.85 4.87 0.29
N ARG A 69 0.39 4.52 -0.92
CA ARG A 69 1.13 3.66 -1.87
C ARG A 69 2.44 4.31 -2.30
N GLN A 70 2.47 5.60 -2.61
CA GLN A 70 3.71 6.26 -2.99
C GLN A 70 4.73 6.26 -1.84
N TYR A 71 4.32 6.52 -0.61
CA TYR A 71 5.20 6.39 0.55
C TYR A 71 5.72 4.96 0.76
N ARG A 72 4.90 3.93 0.50
CA ARG A 72 5.38 2.53 0.50
C ARG A 72 6.40 2.25 -0.61
N TYR A 73 6.25 2.86 -1.78
CA TYR A 73 7.24 2.76 -2.86
C TYR A 73 8.56 3.43 -2.48
N LEU A 74 8.52 4.61 -1.88
CA LEU A 74 9.71 5.26 -1.33
C LEU A 74 10.36 4.43 -0.22
N MET A 75 9.57 3.76 0.61
CA MET A 75 10.07 2.81 1.60
C MET A 75 10.80 1.62 0.95
N THR A 76 10.36 1.13 -0.22
CA THR A 76 11.08 0.10 -0.98
C THR A 76 12.44 0.59 -1.44
N ASP A 77 12.51 1.84 -1.92
CA ASP A 77 13.73 2.44 -2.47
C ASP A 77 14.74 2.86 -1.38
N ALA A 78 14.29 3.10 -0.16
CA ALA A 78 15.16 3.47 0.95
C ALA A 78 16.10 2.31 1.34
N SER A 79 17.36 2.60 1.65
CA SER A 79 18.34 1.61 2.12
C SER A 79 18.40 1.50 3.64
N ASP A 80 18.16 2.61 4.34
CA ASP A 80 18.23 2.68 5.80
C ASP A 80 16.93 2.24 6.49
N THR A 81 17.04 1.43 7.53
CA THR A 81 15.90 0.89 8.30
C THR A 81 15.09 2.00 9.00
N GLN A 82 15.75 3.03 9.53
CA GLN A 82 15.05 4.13 10.20
C GLN A 82 14.24 4.94 9.19
N GLU A 83 14.81 5.19 8.00
CA GLU A 83 14.10 5.89 6.92
C GLU A 83 12.94 5.03 6.40
N LYS A 84 13.11 3.70 6.25
CA LYS A 84 12.00 2.80 5.93
C LYS A 84 10.86 2.90 6.93
N LEU A 85 11.16 2.88 8.23
CA LEU A 85 10.14 3.02 9.26
C LEU A 85 9.49 4.41 9.26
N ARG A 86 10.27 5.47 9.07
CA ARG A 86 9.72 6.84 8.97
C ARG A 86 8.72 6.97 7.82
N LEU A 87 9.09 6.50 6.62
CA LEU A 87 8.21 6.49 5.45
C LEU A 87 7.00 5.57 5.65
N GLY A 88 7.23 4.41 6.29
CA GLY A 88 6.17 3.48 6.67
C GLY A 88 5.14 4.09 7.61
N HIS A 89 5.56 4.85 8.63
CA HIS A 89 4.64 5.55 9.53
C HIS A 89 3.81 6.61 8.82
N ILE A 90 4.41 7.38 7.90
CA ILE A 90 3.65 8.32 7.07
C ILE A 90 2.63 7.57 6.20
N ALA A 91 3.06 6.48 5.55
CA ALA A 91 2.15 5.65 4.76
C ALA A 91 1.01 5.07 5.61
N LEU A 92 1.29 4.70 6.87
CA LEU A 92 0.27 4.17 7.79
C LEU A 92 -0.75 5.24 8.17
N GLU A 93 -0.32 6.45 8.48
CA GLU A 93 -1.22 7.57 8.75
C GLU A 93 -2.19 7.82 7.59
N TYR A 94 -1.67 7.89 6.35
CA TYR A 94 -2.53 8.03 5.16
C TYR A 94 -3.45 6.84 4.96
N SER A 95 -2.99 5.61 5.23
CA SER A 95 -3.79 4.40 5.15
C SER A 95 -4.95 4.39 6.16
N GLU A 96 -4.68 4.80 7.40
CA GLU A 96 -5.69 4.89 8.46
C GLU A 96 -6.71 6.00 8.15
N ARG A 97 -6.27 7.14 7.62
CA ARG A 97 -7.17 8.20 7.14
C ARG A 97 -8.05 7.72 5.98
N ALA A 98 -7.47 6.97 5.03
CA ALA A 98 -8.22 6.38 3.93
C ALA A 98 -9.33 5.45 4.45
N ALA A 99 -9.00 4.55 5.38
CA ALA A 99 -9.98 3.64 5.98
C ALA A 99 -11.09 4.39 6.74
N ALA A 100 -10.77 5.48 7.44
CA ALA A 100 -11.74 6.31 8.13
C ALA A 100 -12.68 7.06 7.16
N CYS A 101 -12.16 7.53 6.02
CA CYS A 101 -12.93 8.24 5.00
C CYS A 101 -13.74 7.31 4.10
N GLY A 102 -13.26 6.08 3.87
CA GLY A 102 -13.88 5.06 3.00
C GLY A 102 -14.35 3.81 3.73
N PRO A 103 -15.36 3.88 4.66
CA PRO A 103 -15.77 2.72 5.45
C PRO A 103 -16.43 1.60 4.63
N LYS A 104 -16.80 1.87 3.37
CA LYS A 104 -17.37 0.91 2.41
C LYS A 104 -16.48 0.70 1.18
N ASP A 105 -15.25 1.16 1.23
CA ASP A 105 -14.27 1.01 0.16
C ASP A 105 -13.27 -0.08 0.56
N CYS A 106 -13.20 -1.14 -0.25
CA CYS A 106 -12.34 -2.30 0.02
C CYS A 106 -10.85 -1.92 0.08
N ASP A 107 -10.39 -1.12 -0.88
CA ASP A 107 -8.97 -0.71 -0.95
C ASP A 107 -8.60 0.20 0.22
N ALA A 108 -9.50 1.11 0.61
CA ALA A 108 -9.30 1.95 1.77
C ALA A 108 -9.22 1.14 3.07
N GLN A 109 -10.13 0.16 3.26
CA GLN A 109 -10.10 -0.72 4.45
C GLN A 109 -8.88 -1.64 4.46
N LEU A 110 -8.35 -2.03 3.30
CA LEU A 110 -7.19 -2.91 3.17
C LEU A 110 -5.85 -2.16 3.33
N ALA A 111 -5.82 -0.86 3.04
CA ALA A 111 -4.59 -0.06 3.01
C ALA A 111 -3.74 -0.13 4.30
N PRO A 112 -4.31 -0.11 5.53
CA PRO A 112 -3.54 -0.28 6.76
C PRO A 112 -2.85 -1.65 6.85
N ALA A 113 -3.52 -2.74 6.42
CA ALA A 113 -2.94 -4.07 6.43
C ALA A 113 -1.76 -4.20 5.46
N ILE A 114 -1.87 -3.63 4.26
CA ILE A 114 -0.78 -3.59 3.27
C ILE A 114 0.43 -2.85 3.86
N THR A 115 0.19 -1.69 4.46
CA THR A 115 1.27 -0.85 5.01
C THR A 115 1.94 -1.50 6.20
N LEU A 116 1.17 -2.00 7.18
CA LEU A 116 1.72 -2.73 8.32
C LEU A 116 2.49 -3.98 7.89
N GLY A 117 1.93 -4.76 6.95
CA GLY A 117 2.59 -5.95 6.40
C GLY A 117 3.95 -5.67 5.76
N LYS A 118 4.10 -4.48 5.13
CA LYS A 118 5.38 -4.02 4.57
C LYS A 118 6.36 -3.54 5.65
N MET A 119 5.86 -2.94 6.72
CA MET A 119 6.67 -2.45 7.84
C MET A 119 7.19 -3.56 8.76
N LEU A 120 6.46 -4.68 8.89
CA LEU A 120 6.75 -5.76 9.85
C LEU A 120 8.24 -6.19 9.90
N PRO A 121 8.97 -6.40 8.77
CA PRO A 121 10.37 -6.83 8.83
C PRO A 121 11.32 -5.85 9.53
N TYR A 122 10.92 -4.59 9.63
CA TYR A 122 11.73 -3.49 10.16
C TYR A 122 11.33 -3.07 11.57
N MET A 123 10.15 -3.51 12.03
CA MET A 123 9.60 -3.16 13.35
C MET A 123 10.25 -3.99 14.48
N PRO A 124 10.40 -3.41 15.68
CA PRO A 124 10.68 -4.18 16.89
C PRO A 124 9.60 -5.24 17.17
N THR A 125 9.98 -6.35 17.83
CA THR A 125 9.07 -7.48 18.09
C THR A 125 7.76 -7.06 18.79
N LYS A 126 7.82 -6.14 19.74
CA LYS A 126 6.62 -5.62 20.42
C LYS A 126 5.63 -5.01 19.44
N GLU A 127 6.12 -4.22 18.50
CA GLU A 127 5.29 -3.56 17.48
C GLU A 127 4.75 -4.57 16.47
N GLN A 128 5.55 -5.57 16.07
CA GLN A 128 5.09 -6.67 15.20
C GLN A 128 3.90 -7.41 15.83
N VAL A 129 3.97 -7.73 17.14
CA VAL A 129 2.89 -8.40 17.87
C VAL A 129 1.64 -7.52 17.90
N SER A 130 1.78 -6.22 18.18
CA SER A 130 0.64 -5.29 18.23
C SER A 130 0.04 -4.99 16.85
N ALA A 131 0.81 -5.08 15.78
CA ALA A 131 0.34 -4.89 14.41
C ALA A 131 -0.49 -6.09 13.90
N SER A 132 -0.21 -7.30 14.39
CA SER A 132 -0.83 -8.53 13.89
C SER A 132 -2.37 -8.54 13.95
N PRO A 133 -3.03 -8.21 15.07
CA PRO A 133 -4.50 -8.12 15.10
C PRO A 133 -5.05 -7.00 14.21
N LYS A 134 -4.35 -5.87 14.08
CA LYS A 134 -4.77 -4.77 13.20
C LYS A 134 -4.76 -5.17 11.73
N ILE A 135 -3.75 -5.94 11.30
CA ILE A 135 -3.69 -6.50 9.94
C ILE A 135 -4.91 -7.39 9.71
N LYS A 136 -5.20 -8.31 10.63
CA LYS A 136 -6.35 -9.22 10.50
C LYS A 136 -7.67 -8.45 10.42
N GLU A 137 -7.88 -7.47 11.29
CA GLU A 137 -9.09 -6.62 11.30
C GLU A 137 -9.29 -5.89 9.97
N SER A 138 -8.23 -5.27 9.44
CA SER A 138 -8.29 -4.56 8.14
C SER A 138 -8.64 -5.51 7.00
N VAL A 139 -8.04 -6.71 6.98
CA VAL A 139 -8.33 -7.72 5.95
C VAL A 139 -9.77 -8.22 6.07
N ASP A 140 -10.26 -8.50 7.27
CA ASP A 140 -11.63 -8.96 7.48
C ASP A 140 -12.66 -7.92 7.01
N LYS A 141 -12.42 -6.63 7.30
CA LYS A 141 -13.27 -5.54 6.81
C LYS A 141 -13.26 -5.47 5.28
N ALA A 142 -12.09 -5.57 4.67
CA ALA A 142 -11.97 -5.53 3.21
C ALA A 142 -12.70 -6.72 2.55
N LEU A 143 -12.51 -7.94 3.05
CA LEU A 143 -13.19 -9.14 2.54
C LEU A 143 -14.71 -9.14 2.78
N ALA A 144 -15.18 -8.47 3.82
CA ALA A 144 -16.62 -8.28 4.05
C ALA A 144 -17.25 -7.33 3.02
N ILE A 145 -16.46 -6.40 2.46
CA ILE A 145 -16.89 -5.47 1.40
C ILE A 145 -16.75 -6.12 0.02
N ASP A 146 -15.57 -6.68 -0.27
CA ASP A 146 -15.28 -7.36 -1.53
C ASP A 146 -14.63 -8.73 -1.30
N PRO A 147 -15.40 -9.83 -1.34
CA PRO A 147 -14.87 -11.20 -1.25
C PRO A 147 -13.98 -11.61 -2.43
N HIS A 148 -13.93 -10.82 -3.51
CA HIS A 148 -13.10 -11.05 -4.68
C HIS A 148 -11.79 -10.24 -4.68
N SER A 149 -11.41 -9.63 -3.57
CA SER A 149 -10.11 -8.97 -3.42
C SER A 149 -8.98 -10.01 -3.30
N ASP A 150 -8.26 -10.24 -4.40
CA ASP A 150 -7.10 -11.14 -4.44
C ASP A 150 -6.00 -10.69 -3.46
N THR A 151 -5.81 -9.38 -3.32
CA THR A 151 -4.85 -8.78 -2.39
C THR A 151 -5.20 -9.07 -0.94
N ALA A 152 -6.49 -8.97 -0.57
CA ALA A 152 -6.93 -9.28 0.78
C ALA A 152 -6.71 -10.77 1.13
N TRP A 153 -7.05 -11.69 0.22
CA TRP A 153 -6.77 -13.12 0.39
C TRP A 153 -5.28 -13.41 0.46
N HIS A 154 -4.45 -12.75 -0.34
CA HIS A 154 -2.99 -12.88 -0.26
C HIS A 154 -2.45 -12.46 1.12
N ILE A 155 -2.89 -11.31 1.64
CA ILE A 155 -2.44 -10.83 2.95
C ILE A 155 -2.88 -11.77 4.05
N LEU A 156 -4.11 -12.30 3.99
CA LEU A 156 -4.63 -13.26 4.95
C LEU A 156 -3.82 -14.56 4.95
N GLY A 157 -3.56 -15.11 3.77
CA GLY A 157 -2.74 -16.31 3.63
C GLY A 157 -1.31 -16.11 4.16
N ARG A 158 -0.69 -14.98 3.85
CA ARG A 158 0.63 -14.64 4.38
C ARG A 158 0.61 -14.46 5.91
N TRP A 159 -0.42 -13.82 6.46
CA TRP A 159 -0.62 -13.64 7.89
C TRP A 159 -0.74 -15.00 8.59
N ASN A 160 -1.57 -15.91 8.07
CA ASN A 160 -1.72 -17.27 8.58
C ASN A 160 -0.40 -18.04 8.54
N ARG A 161 0.35 -18.00 7.43
CA ARG A 161 1.65 -18.66 7.28
C ARG A 161 2.67 -18.18 8.32
N VAL A 162 2.83 -16.86 8.44
CA VAL A 162 3.82 -16.28 9.37
C VAL A 162 3.50 -16.65 10.81
N LEU A 163 2.23 -16.63 11.22
CA LEU A 163 1.84 -17.00 12.56
C LEU A 163 1.93 -18.51 12.82
N ALA A 164 1.71 -19.35 11.82
CA ALA A 164 1.88 -20.80 11.91
C ALA A 164 3.35 -21.21 12.09
N GLU A 165 4.30 -20.39 11.60
CA GLU A 165 5.74 -20.63 11.74
C GLU A 165 6.25 -20.42 13.19
N ILE A 166 5.50 -19.68 14.01
CA ILE A 166 5.91 -19.36 15.38
C ILE A 166 5.77 -20.61 16.26
N SER A 167 6.92 -21.14 16.73
CA SER A 167 6.93 -22.30 17.62
C SER A 167 6.14 -22.06 18.92
N SER A 168 5.66 -23.12 19.53
CA SER A 168 4.89 -23.06 20.79
C SER A 168 5.66 -22.36 21.90
N THR A 169 6.96 -22.59 22.01
CA THR A 169 7.82 -21.93 23.01
C THR A 169 7.93 -20.42 22.76
N LYS A 170 8.20 -20.01 21.51
CA LYS A 170 8.25 -18.58 21.16
C LYS A 170 6.90 -17.90 21.38
N ARG A 171 5.80 -18.57 21.03
CA ARG A 171 4.44 -18.09 21.26
C ARG A 171 4.13 -17.92 22.75
N PHE A 172 4.50 -18.89 23.57
CA PHE A 172 4.32 -18.79 25.02
C PHE A 172 5.06 -17.58 25.61
N LEU A 173 6.32 -17.38 25.23
CA LEU A 173 7.10 -16.22 25.68
C LEU A 173 6.52 -14.89 25.16
N ALA A 174 6.10 -14.84 23.90
CA ALA A 174 5.47 -13.66 23.33
C ALA A 174 4.16 -13.31 24.07
N ASN A 175 3.34 -14.32 24.37
CA ASN A 175 2.09 -14.12 25.12
C ASN A 175 2.33 -13.61 26.55
N LEU A 176 3.38 -14.07 27.21
CA LEU A 176 3.74 -13.65 28.57
C LEU A 176 4.19 -12.17 28.59
N ILE A 177 4.91 -11.72 27.57
CA ILE A 177 5.56 -10.40 27.55
C ILE A 177 4.69 -9.34 26.86
N TYR A 178 4.02 -9.71 25.78
CA TYR A 178 3.38 -8.77 24.86
C TYR A 178 1.85 -8.94 24.74
N GLY A 179 1.27 -9.94 25.43
CA GLY A 179 -0.14 -10.28 25.30
C GLY A 179 -0.41 -11.37 24.27
N GLN A 180 -1.68 -11.76 24.14
CA GLN A 180 -2.07 -12.90 23.30
C GLN A 180 -1.76 -12.67 21.82
N LEU A 181 -0.86 -13.47 21.26
CA LEU A 181 -0.58 -13.51 19.85
C LEU A 181 -1.61 -14.41 19.12
N PRO A 182 -2.28 -13.95 18.07
CA PRO A 182 -3.22 -14.78 17.32
C PRO A 182 -2.58 -16.07 16.82
N LYS A 183 -3.38 -17.12 16.67
CA LYS A 183 -2.93 -18.37 16.05
C LYS A 183 -3.15 -18.28 14.54
N GLY A 184 -2.14 -18.66 13.77
CA GLY A 184 -2.26 -18.88 12.33
C GLY A 184 -2.36 -20.37 12.03
N SER A 185 -2.93 -20.70 10.88
CA SER A 185 -3.05 -22.06 10.36
C SER A 185 -2.36 -22.14 9.00
N ILE A 186 -1.46 -23.12 8.83
CA ILE A 186 -0.79 -23.32 7.54
C ILE A 186 -1.78 -23.84 6.48
N ASP A 187 -2.79 -24.61 6.88
CA ASP A 187 -3.83 -25.10 5.98
C ASP A 187 -4.76 -23.97 5.52
N GLU A 188 -5.10 -23.03 6.42
CA GLU A 188 -5.83 -21.81 6.04
C GLU A 188 -4.98 -20.94 5.10
N ALA A 189 -3.67 -20.80 5.38
CA ALA A 189 -2.76 -20.06 4.51
C ALA A 189 -2.76 -20.62 3.08
N GLU A 190 -2.75 -21.95 2.91
CA GLU A 190 -2.85 -22.61 1.61
C GLU A 190 -4.17 -22.29 0.91
N GLN A 191 -5.29 -22.41 1.62
CA GLN A 191 -6.62 -22.13 1.05
C GLN A 191 -6.78 -20.68 0.62
N ASP A 192 -6.35 -19.74 1.46
CA ASP A 192 -6.43 -18.31 1.19
C ASP A 192 -5.59 -17.92 -0.03
N MET A 193 -4.38 -18.48 -0.13
CA MET A 193 -3.51 -18.21 -1.27
C MET A 193 -4.03 -18.83 -2.57
N LYS A 194 -4.66 -20.00 -2.51
CA LYS A 194 -5.36 -20.60 -3.66
C LYS A 194 -6.54 -19.75 -4.14
N LYS A 195 -7.29 -19.13 -3.23
CA LYS A 195 -8.35 -18.17 -3.57
C LYS A 195 -7.75 -16.94 -4.26
N ALA A 196 -6.66 -16.38 -3.74
CA ALA A 196 -5.98 -15.25 -4.37
C ALA A 196 -5.56 -15.55 -5.81
N ILE A 197 -4.97 -16.74 -6.06
CA ILE A 197 -4.59 -17.20 -7.41
C ILE A 197 -5.82 -17.41 -8.31
N ALA A 198 -6.90 -17.97 -7.78
CA ALA A 198 -8.12 -18.20 -8.55
C ALA A 198 -8.77 -16.87 -9.01
N ILE A 199 -8.71 -15.85 -8.18
CA ILE A 199 -9.23 -14.51 -8.50
C ILE A 199 -8.31 -13.80 -9.50
N ASN A 200 -7.00 -13.80 -9.25
CA ASN A 200 -6.02 -13.11 -10.09
C ASN A 200 -4.77 -13.97 -10.37
N PRO A 201 -4.79 -14.81 -11.43
CA PRO A 201 -3.69 -15.73 -11.74
C PRO A 201 -2.47 -15.02 -12.37
N HIS A 202 -2.52 -13.71 -12.61
CA HIS A 202 -1.45 -12.97 -13.29
C HIS A 202 -0.47 -12.27 -12.34
N ARG A 203 -0.64 -12.40 -11.03
CA ARG A 203 0.24 -11.80 -10.04
C ARG A 203 1.26 -12.82 -9.50
N LEU A 204 2.53 -12.57 -9.77
CA LEU A 204 3.62 -13.47 -9.37
C LEU A 204 3.72 -13.69 -7.86
N MET A 205 3.34 -12.67 -7.07
CA MET A 205 3.41 -12.72 -5.61
C MET A 205 2.58 -13.87 -5.01
N HIS A 206 1.46 -14.24 -5.64
CA HIS A 206 0.60 -15.31 -5.14
C HIS A 206 1.29 -16.68 -5.27
N TYR A 207 1.93 -16.94 -6.42
CA TYR A 207 2.65 -18.20 -6.67
C TYR A 207 3.87 -18.35 -5.76
N ILE A 208 4.65 -17.28 -5.61
CA ILE A 208 5.81 -17.30 -4.73
C ILE A 208 5.40 -17.54 -3.29
N GLU A 209 4.35 -16.87 -2.80
CA GLU A 209 3.90 -17.06 -1.41
C GLU A 209 3.27 -18.45 -1.20
N LEU A 210 2.50 -19.00 -2.18
CA LEU A 210 1.99 -20.37 -2.08
C LEU A 210 3.15 -21.38 -2.07
N GLY A 211 4.19 -21.17 -2.87
CA GLY A 211 5.37 -22.01 -2.85
C GLY A 211 6.10 -21.95 -1.49
N ARG A 212 6.15 -20.78 -0.85
CA ARG A 212 6.69 -20.63 0.52
C ARG A 212 5.83 -21.34 1.58
N ILE A 213 4.51 -21.35 1.42
CA ILE A 213 3.60 -22.12 2.24
C ILE A 213 3.91 -23.63 2.08
N TYR A 214 4.06 -24.11 0.85
CA TYR A 214 4.36 -25.52 0.58
C TYR A 214 5.74 -25.93 1.09
N ALA A 215 6.75 -25.04 1.00
CA ALA A 215 8.05 -25.28 1.62
C ALA A 215 7.93 -25.46 3.15
N GLN A 216 7.12 -24.64 3.81
CA GLN A 216 6.86 -24.76 5.24
C GLN A 216 6.08 -26.03 5.60
N MET A 217 5.23 -26.57 4.70
CA MET A 217 4.52 -27.84 4.85
C MET A 217 5.40 -29.05 4.54
N GLY A 218 6.64 -28.87 4.07
CA GLY A 218 7.53 -29.95 3.62
C GLY A 218 7.20 -30.52 2.23
N LYS A 219 6.33 -29.86 1.46
CA LYS A 219 5.97 -30.21 0.08
C LYS A 219 7.01 -29.62 -0.88
N THR A 220 8.21 -30.20 -0.90
CA THR A 220 9.41 -29.59 -1.53
C THR A 220 9.26 -29.41 -3.04
N GLU A 221 8.77 -30.42 -3.77
CA GLU A 221 8.68 -30.36 -5.23
C GLU A 221 7.61 -29.34 -5.67
N GLU A 222 6.42 -29.39 -5.06
CA GLU A 222 5.35 -28.45 -5.37
C GLU A 222 5.75 -27.00 -5.00
N ALA A 223 6.53 -26.83 -3.92
CA ALA A 223 7.06 -25.53 -3.53
C ALA A 223 8.01 -24.99 -4.60
N ARG A 224 8.91 -25.84 -5.11
CA ARG A 224 9.88 -25.52 -6.17
C ARG A 224 9.16 -25.09 -7.45
N ASP A 225 8.17 -25.86 -7.88
CA ASP A 225 7.40 -25.59 -9.10
C ASP A 225 6.68 -24.23 -9.03
N LEU A 226 6.01 -23.96 -7.91
CA LEU A 226 5.27 -22.72 -7.71
C LEU A 226 6.21 -21.49 -7.63
N ILE A 227 7.32 -21.60 -6.90
CA ILE A 227 8.28 -20.52 -6.82
C ILE A 227 8.88 -20.25 -8.21
N ASN A 228 9.32 -21.28 -8.93
CA ASN A 228 9.88 -21.14 -10.27
C ASN A 228 8.85 -20.54 -11.25
N LYS A 229 7.58 -20.93 -11.15
CA LYS A 229 6.50 -20.28 -11.92
C LYS A 229 6.44 -18.79 -11.65
N GLY A 230 6.42 -18.37 -10.38
CA GLY A 230 6.41 -16.95 -10.01
C GLY A 230 7.68 -16.21 -10.46
N LEU A 231 8.86 -16.84 -10.34
CA LEU A 231 10.14 -16.27 -10.80
C LEU A 231 10.16 -16.04 -12.32
N GLY A 232 9.51 -16.91 -13.10
CA GLY A 232 9.40 -16.80 -14.56
C GLY A 232 8.39 -15.76 -15.05
N MET A 233 7.51 -15.25 -14.18
CA MET A 233 6.54 -14.22 -14.56
C MET A 233 7.22 -12.86 -14.69
N ARG A 234 6.65 -12.00 -15.58
CA ARG A 234 7.12 -10.62 -15.76
C ARG A 234 6.80 -9.77 -14.52
N ASP A 235 7.70 -8.87 -14.14
CA ASP A 235 7.46 -7.87 -13.11
C ASP A 235 6.39 -6.88 -13.60
N ALA A 236 5.36 -6.70 -12.81
CA ALA A 236 4.24 -5.79 -13.06
C ALA A 236 4.04 -4.78 -11.92
N GLU A 237 4.57 -5.09 -10.73
CA GLU A 237 4.44 -4.28 -9.52
C GLU A 237 5.81 -3.85 -8.99
N LYS A 238 5.85 -2.71 -8.31
CA LYS A 238 7.09 -2.16 -7.72
C LYS A 238 7.81 -3.15 -6.79
N ASP A 239 7.05 -3.98 -6.07
CA ASP A 239 7.57 -4.91 -5.07
C ASP A 239 7.88 -6.31 -5.65
N ASP A 240 7.69 -6.54 -6.94
CA ASP A 240 7.93 -7.84 -7.58
C ASP A 240 9.39 -8.30 -7.50
N PRO A 241 10.41 -7.43 -7.69
CA PRO A 241 11.80 -7.82 -7.52
C PRO A 241 12.11 -8.33 -6.10
N GLU A 242 11.62 -7.64 -5.07
CA GLU A 242 11.77 -8.06 -3.67
C GLU A 242 11.02 -9.38 -3.40
N THR A 243 9.84 -9.55 -4.00
CA THR A 243 9.06 -10.78 -3.88
C THR A 243 9.80 -11.97 -4.52
N LYS A 244 10.39 -11.78 -5.70
CA LYS A 244 11.23 -12.79 -6.35
C LYS A 244 12.45 -13.16 -5.51
N GLU A 245 13.07 -12.19 -4.85
CA GLU A 245 14.21 -12.47 -3.96
C GLU A 245 13.80 -13.37 -2.79
N ARG A 246 12.67 -13.08 -2.14
CA ARG A 246 12.12 -13.98 -1.09
C ARG A 246 11.85 -15.41 -1.60
N GLY A 247 11.46 -15.54 -2.87
CA GLY A 247 11.31 -16.85 -3.53
C GLY A 247 12.66 -17.57 -3.66
N ARG A 248 13.71 -16.89 -4.16
CA ARG A 248 15.07 -17.44 -4.30
C ARG A 248 15.65 -17.85 -2.95
N GLU A 249 15.51 -17.02 -1.92
CA GLU A 249 15.92 -17.34 -0.56
C GLU A 249 15.24 -18.60 -0.02
N THR A 250 13.95 -18.80 -0.36
CA THR A 250 13.22 -20.00 0.05
C THR A 250 13.77 -21.23 -0.68
N LEU A 251 14.00 -21.17 -2.00
CA LEU A 251 14.58 -22.27 -2.77
C LEU A 251 15.99 -22.63 -2.25
N ALA A 252 16.81 -21.65 -1.90
CA ALA A 252 18.15 -21.88 -1.37
C ALA A 252 18.18 -22.60 0.00
N LYS A 253 17.08 -22.52 0.78
CA LYS A 253 16.93 -23.20 2.08
C LYS A 253 16.30 -24.59 1.97
N MET A 254 15.78 -24.94 0.81
CA MET A 254 15.18 -26.25 0.52
C MET A 254 16.28 -27.20 0.02
N HIS A 255 16.64 -28.15 0.84
CA HIS A 255 17.63 -29.21 0.53
C HIS A 255 16.97 -30.45 -0.04
#